data_d5f96c39709668cbfcab31ac3ce450ae
#
_entry.id   d5f96c39709668cbfcab31ac3ce450ae
#
_cell.length_a   1.000
_cell.length_b   1.000
_cell.length_c   1.000
_cell.angle_alpha   90.00
_cell.angle_beta   90.00
_cell.angle_gamma   90.00
#
_symmetry.space_group_name_H-M   'P 1'
#
loop_
_entity.id
_entity.type
_entity.pdbx_description
1 polymer ?
#
loop_
_entity_poly.entity_id
_entity_poly.type
_entity_poly.pdbx_seq_one_letter_code
_entity_poly.pdbx_strand_id
1 'polypeptide(L)'
;PADKFLTALPNAGYPQMVTGRMIFTMDNREYFVDRMQQMIALGVDMAGGCCGTTPEYIADLAGKLDFTQYPQTQEKAEPEKKQAGTEDHSFYHNKEAEGRKKLIAVELAPPMGIDDEKLMDAAHLLQRSGVDVLTFPDSPSGRTRADSILMAEKVARETGMCVMPHICCRDKNAIAMRSQLLGAYINGIHNFLVITGDPIPSMVRTTVKSVFNFDSVGLMQILADMNEEQFAQAPVSYGGAINQGRRNLEVEIGRVKKKMAAGATFFLTQPISTKESADRVRRIKEETGARILCGIMPFVSLKN
;
A
#
# COMPACT_ATOMS: atom_id res chain seq x y z
N PRO A 1 -0.46 17.65 -32.71
CA PRO A 1 -1.74 17.02 -32.50
C PRO A 1 -2.59 17.94 -31.63
N ALA A 2 -3.74 18.36 -32.14
CA ALA A 2 -4.61 19.39 -31.55
C ALA A 2 -5.33 18.96 -30.23
N ASP A 3 -4.95 17.83 -29.68
CA ASP A 3 -5.61 17.17 -28.54
C ASP A 3 -4.66 16.93 -27.33
N LYS A 4 -3.46 17.49 -27.37
CA LYS A 4 -2.48 17.32 -26.28
C LYS A 4 -2.18 18.64 -25.60
N PHE A 5 -2.22 18.66 -24.26
CA PHE A 5 -1.78 19.78 -23.46
C PHE A 5 -0.26 19.86 -23.44
N LEU A 6 0.26 21.06 -23.71
CA LEU A 6 1.67 21.38 -23.60
C LEU A 6 1.96 22.03 -22.26
N THR A 7 2.95 21.48 -21.55
CA THR A 7 3.37 22.00 -20.24
C THR A 7 4.79 22.54 -20.31
N ALA A 8 5.03 23.72 -19.76
CA ALA A 8 6.36 24.30 -19.61
C ALA A 8 6.66 24.56 -18.12
N LEU A 9 7.64 23.84 -17.58
CA LEU A 9 8.10 23.93 -16.20
C LEU A 9 9.64 24.12 -16.16
N PRO A 10 10.18 25.23 -16.66
CA PRO A 10 11.61 25.43 -16.70
C PRO A 10 12.20 25.64 -15.31
N ASN A 11 13.50 25.33 -15.16
CA ASN A 11 14.26 25.71 -13.98
C ASN A 11 14.54 27.22 -14.03
N ALA A 12 14.38 27.91 -12.89
CA ALA A 12 14.77 29.30 -12.74
C ALA A 12 16.24 29.48 -12.36
N GLY A 13 16.95 28.40 -12.07
CA GLY A 13 18.39 28.37 -11.77
C GLY A 13 18.89 26.97 -11.47
N TYR A 14 20.20 26.78 -11.49
CA TYR A 14 20.82 25.54 -11.01
C TYR A 14 21.30 25.71 -9.57
N PRO A 15 21.02 24.76 -8.70
CA PRO A 15 21.52 24.81 -7.34
C PRO A 15 23.05 24.69 -7.31
N GLN A 16 23.71 25.54 -6.53
CA GLN A 16 25.11 25.42 -6.21
C GLN A 16 25.29 25.06 -4.73
N MET A 17 26.18 24.12 -4.46
CA MET A 17 26.52 23.76 -3.08
C MET A 17 27.59 24.73 -2.57
N VAL A 18 27.21 25.64 -1.67
CA VAL A 18 28.13 26.56 -1.03
C VAL A 18 28.13 26.27 0.47
N THR A 19 29.29 25.89 1.02
CA THR A 19 29.46 25.54 2.46
C THR A 19 28.44 24.55 3.00
N GLY A 20 28.10 23.51 2.21
CA GLY A 20 27.15 22.47 2.60
C GLY A 20 25.67 22.87 2.53
N ARG A 21 25.35 24.03 1.99
CA ARG A 21 23.98 24.50 1.73
C ARG A 21 23.73 24.64 0.25
N MET A 22 22.53 24.27 -0.19
CA MET A 22 22.10 24.48 -1.56
C MET A 22 21.64 25.93 -1.73
N ILE A 23 22.29 26.68 -2.60
CA ILE A 23 21.97 28.08 -2.90
C ILE A 23 21.63 28.22 -4.38
N PHE A 24 20.58 28.98 -4.69
CA PHE A 24 20.24 29.40 -6.05
C PHE A 24 20.77 30.81 -6.24
N THR A 25 21.77 30.98 -7.11
CA THR A 25 22.63 32.18 -7.15
C THR A 25 22.17 33.25 -8.14
N MET A 26 21.07 33.08 -8.86
CA MET A 26 20.64 34.04 -9.88
C MET A 26 19.18 34.46 -9.67
N ASP A 27 18.97 35.76 -9.43
CA ASP A 27 17.65 36.39 -9.57
C ASP A 27 17.50 36.85 -11.01
N ASN A 28 16.79 36.04 -11.80
CA ASN A 28 16.52 36.33 -13.23
C ASN A 28 15.01 36.32 -13.51
N ARG A 29 14.21 36.78 -12.54
CA ARG A 29 12.73 36.76 -12.60
C ARG A 29 12.19 37.44 -13.86
N GLU A 30 12.68 38.59 -14.24
CA GLU A 30 12.22 39.28 -15.46
C GLU A 30 12.47 38.42 -16.71
N TYR A 31 13.66 37.85 -16.85
CA TYR A 31 13.97 36.94 -17.95
C TYR A 31 13.08 35.70 -17.96
N PHE A 32 12.87 35.10 -16.80
CA PHE A 32 11.99 33.95 -16.67
C PHE A 32 10.58 34.27 -17.12
N VAL A 33 10.01 35.36 -16.62
CA VAL A 33 8.64 35.81 -16.95
C VAL A 33 8.52 36.13 -18.45
N ASP A 34 9.48 36.82 -19.03
CA ASP A 34 9.47 37.15 -20.47
C ASP A 34 9.49 35.86 -21.32
N ARG A 35 10.34 34.90 -21.00
CA ARG A 35 10.40 33.63 -21.74
C ARG A 35 9.12 32.79 -21.54
N MET A 36 8.55 32.78 -20.36
CA MET A 36 7.29 32.09 -20.12
C MET A 36 6.12 32.70 -20.89
N GLN A 37 6.04 34.04 -20.98
CA GLN A 37 5.04 34.69 -21.82
C GLN A 37 5.19 34.32 -23.31
N GLN A 38 6.43 34.26 -23.83
CA GLN A 38 6.69 33.80 -25.19
C GLN A 38 6.24 32.35 -25.41
N MET A 39 6.51 31.43 -24.44
CA MET A 39 6.08 30.04 -24.53
C MET A 39 4.55 29.91 -24.53
N ILE A 40 3.87 30.70 -23.70
CA ILE A 40 2.40 30.73 -23.65
C ILE A 40 1.84 31.24 -24.98
N ALA A 41 2.43 32.28 -25.55
CA ALA A 41 2.04 32.81 -26.88
C ALA A 41 2.24 31.78 -28.02
N LEU A 42 3.13 30.81 -27.83
CA LEU A 42 3.36 29.70 -28.78
C LEU A 42 2.42 28.50 -28.55
N GLY A 43 1.50 28.59 -27.59
CA GLY A 43 0.49 27.56 -27.34
C GLY A 43 0.81 26.61 -26.20
N VAL A 44 1.56 27.04 -25.20
CA VAL A 44 1.71 26.29 -23.93
C VAL A 44 0.44 26.49 -23.10
N ASP A 45 -0.19 25.38 -22.73
CA ASP A 45 -1.45 25.36 -21.97
C ASP A 45 -1.24 25.44 -20.47
N MET A 46 -0.12 24.93 -19.96
CA MET A 46 0.24 24.95 -18.55
C MET A 46 1.65 25.51 -18.37
N ALA A 47 1.74 26.59 -17.64
CA ALA A 47 3.00 27.28 -17.36
C ALA A 47 3.28 27.29 -15.85
N GLY A 48 4.52 27.05 -15.48
CA GLY A 48 4.96 27.05 -14.09
C GLY A 48 6.48 27.08 -13.99
N GLY A 49 7.02 26.56 -12.91
CA GLY A 49 8.45 26.48 -12.72
C GLY A 49 8.87 25.18 -12.04
N CYS A 50 10.17 24.92 -12.01
CA CYS A 50 10.79 23.79 -11.36
C CYS A 50 11.87 24.26 -10.40
N CYS A 51 13.07 23.69 -10.42
CA CYS A 51 14.15 24.03 -9.49
C CYS A 51 14.52 25.53 -9.54
N GLY A 52 14.64 26.14 -8.35
CA GLY A 52 14.96 27.55 -8.21
C GLY A 52 13.80 28.53 -8.42
N THR A 53 12.61 28.06 -8.82
CA THR A 53 11.42 28.89 -8.94
C THR A 53 10.80 29.08 -7.55
N THR A 54 10.71 30.32 -7.11
CA THR A 54 10.07 30.69 -5.86
C THR A 54 8.65 31.24 -6.11
N PRO A 55 7.81 31.43 -5.07
CA PRO A 55 6.49 32.00 -5.25
C PRO A 55 6.47 33.35 -5.95
N GLU A 56 7.52 34.17 -5.78
CA GLU A 56 7.65 35.49 -6.41
C GLU A 56 7.77 35.39 -7.94
N TYR A 57 8.47 34.38 -8.48
CA TYR A 57 8.51 34.11 -9.92
C TYR A 57 7.13 33.84 -10.49
N ILE A 58 6.32 33.07 -9.76
CA ILE A 58 4.97 32.72 -10.20
C ILE A 58 4.03 33.92 -10.06
N ALA A 59 4.18 34.71 -9.00
CA ALA A 59 3.39 35.93 -8.81
C ALA A 59 3.68 36.96 -9.91
N ASP A 60 4.96 37.17 -10.25
CA ASP A 60 5.37 38.08 -11.33
C ASP A 60 4.85 37.60 -12.70
N LEU A 61 4.89 36.29 -12.96
CA LEU A 61 4.32 35.70 -14.16
C LEU A 61 2.80 35.89 -14.22
N ALA A 62 2.10 35.55 -13.14
CA ALA A 62 0.65 35.69 -13.05
C ALA A 62 0.20 37.15 -13.21
N GLY A 63 0.95 38.10 -12.64
CA GLY A 63 0.67 39.53 -12.79
C GLY A 63 0.81 40.09 -14.21
N LYS A 64 1.55 39.40 -15.09
CA LYS A 64 1.72 39.77 -16.50
C LYS A 64 0.82 39.01 -17.47
N LEU A 65 0.04 38.04 -17.01
CA LEU A 65 -0.89 37.27 -17.83
C LEU A 65 -2.30 37.86 -17.77
N ASP A 66 -2.89 38.04 -18.93
CA ASP A 66 -4.30 38.41 -19.03
C ASP A 66 -5.18 37.15 -19.06
N PHE A 67 -5.62 36.72 -17.91
CA PHE A 67 -6.48 35.54 -17.76
C PHE A 67 -7.88 35.68 -18.37
N THR A 68 -8.31 36.89 -18.76
CA THR A 68 -9.62 37.10 -19.40
C THR A 68 -9.68 36.50 -20.80
N GLN A 69 -8.54 36.29 -21.43
CA GLN A 69 -8.42 35.69 -22.77
C GLN A 69 -8.48 34.15 -22.76
N TYR A 70 -8.43 33.54 -21.57
CA TYR A 70 -8.47 32.08 -21.42
C TYR A 70 -9.85 31.66 -20.93
N PRO A 71 -10.42 30.53 -21.45
CA PRO A 71 -11.67 30.02 -20.92
C PRO A 71 -11.52 29.73 -19.43
N GLN A 72 -12.30 30.44 -18.62
CA GLN A 72 -12.35 30.18 -17.18
C GLN A 72 -12.80 28.72 -17.00
N THR A 73 -11.90 27.87 -16.53
CA THR A 73 -12.27 26.54 -16.11
C THR A 73 -13.27 26.73 -14.98
N GLN A 74 -14.51 26.22 -15.16
CA GLN A 74 -15.50 26.24 -14.10
C GLN A 74 -14.83 25.76 -12.82
N GLU A 75 -14.95 26.53 -11.73
CA GLU A 75 -14.48 26.10 -10.41
C GLU A 75 -14.98 24.67 -10.20
N LYS A 76 -14.04 23.73 -10.15
CA LYS A 76 -14.38 22.40 -9.68
C LYS A 76 -14.93 22.63 -8.29
N ALA A 77 -16.21 22.29 -8.08
CA ALA A 77 -16.81 22.26 -6.76
C ALA A 77 -15.79 21.60 -5.83
N GLU A 78 -15.43 22.30 -4.75
CA GLU A 78 -14.59 21.72 -3.71
C GLU A 78 -15.21 20.36 -3.37
N PRO A 79 -14.41 19.28 -3.34
CA PRO A 79 -14.96 17.99 -2.95
C PRO A 79 -15.58 18.21 -1.57
N GLU A 80 -16.88 17.94 -1.47
CA GLU A 80 -17.59 18.02 -0.19
C GLU A 80 -16.72 17.32 0.85
N LYS A 81 -16.27 18.05 1.84
CA LYS A 81 -15.61 17.48 3.02
C LYS A 81 -16.64 16.57 3.67
N LYS A 82 -16.61 15.28 3.33
CA LYS A 82 -17.38 14.29 4.07
C LYS A 82 -17.03 14.47 5.53
N GLN A 83 -18.04 14.75 6.32
CA GLN A 83 -17.90 14.84 7.78
C GLN A 83 -17.24 13.57 8.26
N ALA A 84 -16.18 13.71 9.06
CA ALA A 84 -15.36 12.64 9.60
C ALA A 84 -16.19 11.76 10.56
N GLY A 85 -16.89 10.78 10.00
CA GLY A 85 -17.18 9.55 10.68
C GLY A 85 -15.99 8.62 10.37
N THR A 86 -15.41 7.99 11.36
CA THR A 86 -14.41 6.96 11.15
C THR A 86 -15.07 5.81 10.41
N GLU A 87 -14.89 5.75 9.09
CA GLU A 87 -15.39 4.63 8.29
C GLU A 87 -14.52 3.40 8.61
N ASP A 88 -15.13 2.35 9.14
CA ASP A 88 -14.44 1.08 9.39
C ASP A 88 -14.50 0.20 8.14
N HIS A 89 -13.37 0.09 7.44
CA HIS A 89 -13.21 -0.73 6.25
C HIS A 89 -12.62 -2.12 6.55
N SER A 90 -12.57 -2.55 7.82
CA SER A 90 -12.06 -3.88 8.15
C SER A 90 -12.95 -4.96 7.55
N PHE A 91 -12.34 -5.94 6.87
CA PHE A 91 -13.03 -6.99 6.12
C PHE A 91 -13.98 -7.83 6.97
N TYR A 92 -13.80 -7.86 8.28
CA TYR A 92 -14.60 -8.65 9.20
C TYR A 92 -15.78 -7.87 9.82
N HIS A 93 -15.67 -6.56 9.99
CA HIS A 93 -16.68 -5.75 10.69
C HIS A 93 -18.02 -5.72 9.96
N ASN A 94 -17.98 -5.45 8.66
CA ASN A 94 -19.19 -5.43 7.83
C ASN A 94 -19.86 -6.80 7.79
N LYS A 95 -19.08 -7.89 7.80
CA LYS A 95 -19.58 -9.25 7.75
C LYS A 95 -20.15 -9.72 9.11
N GLU A 96 -19.57 -9.28 10.21
CA GLU A 96 -20.13 -9.51 11.56
C GLU A 96 -21.47 -8.76 11.71
N ALA A 97 -21.57 -7.54 11.20
CA ALA A 97 -22.82 -6.77 11.17
C ALA A 97 -23.92 -7.43 10.31
N GLU A 98 -23.55 -8.15 9.25
CA GLU A 98 -24.46 -8.99 8.45
C GLU A 98 -24.87 -10.31 9.15
N GLY A 99 -24.40 -10.55 10.37
CA GLY A 99 -24.68 -11.77 11.15
C GLY A 99 -23.89 -13.01 10.69
N ARG A 100 -22.89 -12.86 9.85
CA ARG A 100 -22.04 -13.98 9.39
C ARG A 100 -21.03 -14.37 10.47
N LYS A 101 -21.19 -15.58 11.00
CA LYS A 101 -20.31 -16.12 12.06
C LYS A 101 -18.96 -16.65 11.55
N LYS A 102 -18.81 -16.85 10.25
CA LYS A 102 -17.59 -17.42 9.64
C LYS A 102 -17.28 -16.66 8.36
N LEU A 103 -15.99 -16.39 8.15
CA LEU A 103 -15.45 -15.73 6.98
C LEU A 103 -14.57 -16.70 6.19
N ILE A 104 -14.61 -16.61 4.88
CA ILE A 104 -13.79 -17.39 3.96
C ILE A 104 -12.79 -16.45 3.30
N ALA A 105 -11.51 -16.66 3.60
CA ALA A 105 -10.39 -16.01 2.93
C ALA A 105 -9.70 -17.00 1.99
N VAL A 106 -9.39 -16.60 0.77
CA VAL A 106 -8.64 -17.44 -0.18
C VAL A 106 -7.39 -16.72 -0.64
N GLU A 107 -6.26 -17.43 -0.57
CA GLU A 107 -4.98 -16.91 -1.02
C GLU A 107 -4.80 -17.16 -2.52
N LEU A 108 -4.54 -16.09 -3.27
CA LEU A 108 -4.17 -16.10 -4.68
C LEU A 108 -2.73 -15.60 -4.84
N ALA A 109 -1.84 -16.48 -5.24
CA ALA A 109 -0.44 -16.11 -5.45
C ALA A 109 -0.29 -15.24 -6.71
N PRO A 110 0.28 -14.02 -6.61
CA PRO A 110 0.59 -13.20 -7.78
C PRO A 110 1.45 -13.96 -8.81
N PRO A 111 1.33 -13.65 -10.10
CA PRO A 111 2.07 -14.37 -11.15
C PRO A 111 3.58 -14.14 -11.05
N MET A 112 4.37 -15.09 -11.56
CA MET A 112 5.83 -14.97 -11.71
C MET A 112 6.23 -14.27 -13.02
N GLY A 113 5.32 -14.19 -13.98
CA GLY A 113 5.48 -13.55 -15.28
C GLY A 113 4.52 -12.37 -15.45
N ILE A 114 4.31 -11.99 -16.69
CA ILE A 114 3.45 -10.86 -17.07
C ILE A 114 1.98 -11.25 -17.32
N ASP A 115 1.70 -12.53 -17.37
CA ASP A 115 0.36 -13.07 -17.61
C ASP A 115 -0.37 -13.29 -16.28
N ASP A 116 -1.50 -12.62 -16.12
CA ASP A 116 -2.34 -12.70 -14.93
C ASP A 116 -3.75 -13.27 -15.21
N GLU A 117 -4.03 -13.78 -16.41
CA GLU A 117 -5.32 -14.30 -16.82
C GLU A 117 -5.84 -15.36 -15.84
N LYS A 118 -5.00 -16.33 -15.47
CA LYS A 118 -5.38 -17.39 -14.51
C LYS A 118 -5.73 -16.85 -13.14
N LEU A 119 -5.05 -15.81 -12.70
CA LEU A 119 -5.34 -15.17 -11.40
C LEU A 119 -6.67 -14.45 -11.47
N MET A 120 -6.96 -13.73 -12.55
CA MET A 120 -8.20 -13.00 -12.72
C MET A 120 -9.40 -13.95 -12.88
N ASP A 121 -9.24 -15.04 -13.65
CA ASP A 121 -10.26 -16.10 -13.76
C ASP A 121 -10.59 -16.72 -12.40
N ALA A 122 -9.55 -17.02 -11.60
CA ALA A 122 -9.72 -17.53 -10.25
C ALA A 122 -10.44 -16.51 -9.34
N ALA A 123 -10.08 -15.24 -9.42
CA ALA A 123 -10.73 -14.18 -8.64
C ALA A 123 -12.23 -14.07 -8.96
N HIS A 124 -12.60 -14.06 -10.25
CA HIS A 124 -14.00 -14.06 -10.68
C HIS A 124 -14.75 -15.32 -10.25
N LEU A 125 -14.12 -16.49 -10.29
CA LEU A 125 -14.71 -17.73 -9.81
C LEU A 125 -14.99 -17.66 -8.31
N LEU A 126 -14.02 -17.19 -7.51
CA LEU A 126 -14.14 -17.09 -6.07
C LEU A 126 -15.17 -16.04 -5.64
N GLN A 127 -15.28 -14.93 -6.38
CA GLN A 127 -16.35 -13.94 -6.22
C GLN A 127 -17.73 -14.59 -6.32
N ARG A 128 -17.97 -15.35 -7.41
CA ARG A 128 -19.25 -16.06 -7.61
C ARG A 128 -19.49 -17.18 -6.57
N SER A 129 -18.43 -17.70 -5.98
CA SER A 129 -18.50 -18.76 -4.95
C SER A 129 -18.74 -18.24 -3.53
N GLY A 130 -18.89 -16.93 -3.33
CA GLY A 130 -19.20 -16.32 -2.05
C GLY A 130 -18.02 -16.26 -1.08
N VAL A 131 -16.80 -16.17 -1.60
CA VAL A 131 -15.60 -15.89 -0.81
C VAL A 131 -15.65 -14.45 -0.31
N ASP A 132 -15.24 -14.22 0.93
CA ASP A 132 -15.35 -12.91 1.59
C ASP A 132 -14.16 -12.00 1.33
N VAL A 133 -12.94 -12.55 1.27
CA VAL A 133 -11.70 -11.80 1.08
C VAL A 133 -10.67 -12.60 0.29
N LEU A 134 -9.97 -11.94 -0.62
CA LEU A 134 -8.85 -12.51 -1.36
C LEU A 134 -7.53 -12.00 -0.77
N THR A 135 -6.59 -12.89 -0.51
CA THR A 135 -5.27 -12.52 0.02
C THR A 135 -4.16 -12.76 -1.00
N PHE A 136 -3.13 -11.93 -0.99
CA PHE A 136 -2.07 -11.94 -2.01
C PHE A 136 -0.71 -11.96 -1.32
N PRO A 137 0.03 -13.09 -1.37
CA PRO A 137 1.32 -13.19 -0.71
C PRO A 137 2.39 -12.32 -1.37
N ASP A 138 3.27 -11.70 -0.56
CA ASP A 138 4.37 -10.84 -1.00
C ASP A 138 5.63 -11.66 -1.23
N SER A 139 5.87 -12.04 -2.47
CA SER A 139 7.06 -12.80 -2.91
C SER A 139 7.41 -13.95 -1.97
N PRO A 140 6.50 -14.93 -1.78
CA PRO A 140 6.68 -16.04 -0.86
C PRO A 140 7.95 -16.84 -1.18
N SER A 141 8.56 -17.40 -0.14
CA SER A 141 9.84 -18.10 -0.21
C SER A 141 11.00 -17.27 -0.81
N GLY A 142 10.88 -15.92 -0.77
CA GLY A 142 11.89 -15.03 -1.34
C GLY A 142 12.03 -15.10 -2.86
N ARG A 143 11.01 -15.57 -3.57
CA ARG A 143 10.99 -15.63 -5.04
C ARG A 143 10.16 -14.49 -5.58
N THR A 144 10.73 -13.77 -6.56
CA THR A 144 10.05 -12.63 -7.21
C THR A 144 8.71 -13.05 -7.81
N ARG A 145 7.69 -12.27 -7.50
CA ARG A 145 6.36 -12.30 -8.11
C ARG A 145 5.91 -10.87 -8.40
N ALA A 146 4.82 -10.71 -9.12
CA ALA A 146 4.17 -9.42 -9.25
C ALA A 146 3.84 -8.86 -7.86
N ASP A 147 3.88 -7.53 -7.71
CA ASP A 147 3.64 -6.87 -6.42
C ASP A 147 2.26 -7.22 -5.85
N SER A 148 2.22 -7.61 -4.58
CA SER A 148 1.01 -8.07 -3.90
C SER A 148 -0.07 -6.99 -3.84
N ILE A 149 0.31 -5.72 -3.62
CA ILE A 149 -0.63 -4.59 -3.53
C ILE A 149 -1.17 -4.24 -4.91
N LEU A 150 -0.33 -4.16 -5.95
CA LEU A 150 -0.78 -3.86 -7.31
C LEU A 150 -1.72 -4.93 -7.85
N MET A 151 -1.47 -6.21 -7.55
CA MET A 151 -2.38 -7.29 -7.93
C MET A 151 -3.68 -7.27 -7.12
N ALA A 152 -3.61 -6.96 -5.83
CA ALA A 152 -4.79 -6.79 -4.99
C ALA A 152 -5.66 -5.63 -5.49
N GLU A 153 -5.05 -4.48 -5.84
CA GLU A 153 -5.76 -3.32 -6.39
C GLU A 153 -6.46 -3.67 -7.70
N LYS A 154 -5.74 -4.31 -8.64
CA LYS A 154 -6.34 -4.75 -9.90
C LYS A 154 -7.56 -5.63 -9.67
N VAL A 155 -7.44 -6.65 -8.81
CA VAL A 155 -8.54 -7.57 -8.51
C VAL A 155 -9.70 -6.84 -7.82
N ALA A 156 -9.43 -5.97 -6.85
CA ALA A 156 -10.48 -5.20 -6.17
C ALA A 156 -11.25 -4.31 -7.16
N ARG A 157 -10.54 -3.62 -8.05
CA ARG A 157 -11.14 -2.74 -9.07
C ARG A 157 -11.99 -3.51 -10.07
N GLU A 158 -11.56 -4.69 -10.52
CA GLU A 158 -12.25 -5.45 -11.56
C GLU A 158 -13.38 -6.33 -10.98
N THR A 159 -13.26 -6.79 -9.74
CA THR A 159 -14.25 -7.70 -9.12
C THR A 159 -15.12 -7.04 -8.06
N GLY A 160 -14.71 -5.91 -7.48
CA GLY A 160 -15.36 -5.33 -6.29
C GLY A 160 -15.15 -6.12 -5.01
N MET A 161 -14.32 -7.16 -5.01
CA MET A 161 -14.07 -7.98 -3.83
C MET A 161 -13.19 -7.27 -2.81
N CYS A 162 -13.40 -7.58 -1.55
CA CYS A 162 -12.46 -7.20 -0.49
C CYS A 162 -11.14 -7.95 -0.67
N VAL A 163 -10.04 -7.23 -0.55
CA VAL A 163 -8.68 -7.76 -0.74
C VAL A 163 -7.80 -7.48 0.47
N MET A 164 -6.82 -8.35 0.70
CA MET A 164 -5.86 -8.27 1.79
C MET A 164 -4.47 -8.67 1.27
N PRO A 165 -3.71 -7.75 0.67
CA PRO A 165 -2.32 -8.04 0.30
C PRO A 165 -1.47 -8.28 1.54
N HIS A 166 -0.50 -9.19 1.42
CA HIS A 166 0.55 -9.34 2.40
C HIS A 166 1.62 -8.29 2.14
N ILE A 167 2.22 -7.79 3.20
CA ILE A 167 3.36 -6.87 3.15
C ILE A 167 4.49 -7.40 4.02
N CYS A 168 5.69 -7.49 3.47
CA CYS A 168 6.82 -8.05 4.18
C CYS A 168 7.96 -7.03 4.36
N CYS A 169 8.73 -7.24 5.43
CA CYS A 169 9.84 -6.35 5.81
C CYS A 169 11.13 -6.65 5.04
N ARG A 170 11.17 -7.73 4.24
CA ARG A 170 12.42 -8.24 3.63
C ARG A 170 13.04 -7.29 2.63
N ASP A 171 12.24 -6.67 1.76
CA ASP A 171 12.74 -6.08 0.52
C ASP A 171 12.72 -4.54 0.53
N LYS A 172 12.11 -3.93 1.54
CA LYS A 172 11.83 -2.49 1.57
C LYS A 172 12.32 -1.84 2.85
N ASN A 173 12.86 -0.63 2.74
CA ASN A 173 13.14 0.22 3.90
C ASN A 173 11.86 0.98 4.33
N ALA A 174 11.94 1.73 5.43
CA ALA A 174 10.81 2.46 6.00
C ALA A 174 10.20 3.48 5.01
N ILE A 175 11.02 4.16 4.21
CA ILE A 175 10.54 5.15 3.22
C ILE A 175 9.72 4.45 2.14
N ALA A 176 10.26 3.38 1.54
CA ALA A 176 9.58 2.63 0.50
C ALA A 176 8.28 1.99 1.02
N MET A 177 8.29 1.48 2.26
CA MET A 177 7.11 0.89 2.88
C MET A 177 6.01 1.92 3.14
N ARG A 178 6.33 3.08 3.75
CA ARG A 178 5.36 4.15 3.97
C ARG A 178 4.78 4.67 2.65
N SER A 179 5.62 4.87 1.63
CA SER A 179 5.18 5.29 0.29
C SER A 179 4.21 4.29 -0.34
N GLN A 180 4.52 3.00 -0.24
CA GLN A 180 3.66 1.93 -0.76
C GLN A 180 2.31 1.86 -0.01
N LEU A 181 2.32 2.01 1.32
CA LEU A 181 1.10 2.03 2.13
C LEU A 181 0.21 3.25 1.83
N LEU A 182 0.81 4.43 1.62
CA LEU A 182 0.07 5.62 1.17
C LEU A 182 -0.58 5.38 -0.20
N GLY A 183 0.18 4.82 -1.15
CA GLY A 183 -0.34 4.47 -2.48
C GLY A 183 -1.47 3.44 -2.40
N ALA A 184 -1.33 2.41 -1.57
CA ALA A 184 -2.37 1.40 -1.34
C ALA A 184 -3.66 2.03 -0.78
N TYR A 185 -3.53 2.88 0.24
CA TYR A 185 -4.66 3.59 0.85
C TYR A 185 -5.42 4.46 -0.15
N ILE A 186 -4.70 5.26 -0.95
CA ILE A 186 -5.28 6.12 -2.00
C ILE A 186 -6.09 5.29 -3.02
N ASN A 187 -5.66 4.05 -3.27
CA ASN A 187 -6.34 3.12 -4.18
C ASN A 187 -7.37 2.21 -3.48
N GLY A 188 -7.80 2.55 -2.25
CA GLY A 188 -8.89 1.86 -1.55
C GLY A 188 -8.49 0.52 -0.90
N ILE A 189 -7.20 0.26 -0.71
CA ILE A 189 -6.73 -0.92 0.00
C ILE A 189 -6.60 -0.61 1.49
N HIS A 190 -7.48 -1.19 2.30
CA HIS A 190 -7.58 -0.91 3.73
C HIS A 190 -7.30 -2.10 4.64
N ASN A 191 -6.99 -3.28 4.09
CA ASN A 191 -6.73 -4.49 4.86
C ASN A 191 -5.37 -5.09 4.47
N PHE A 192 -4.51 -5.39 5.45
CA PHE A 192 -3.16 -5.89 5.21
C PHE A 192 -2.83 -7.07 6.12
N LEU A 193 -2.09 -8.06 5.59
CA LEU A 193 -1.40 -9.04 6.42
C LEU A 193 0.09 -8.67 6.53
N VAL A 194 0.52 -8.38 7.73
CA VAL A 194 1.90 -7.95 8.03
C VAL A 194 2.75 -9.14 8.42
N ILE A 195 3.79 -9.40 7.65
CA ILE A 195 4.73 -10.50 7.90
C ILE A 195 6.17 -10.00 7.90
N THR A 196 7.05 -10.72 8.58
CA THR A 196 8.49 -10.41 8.50
C THR A 196 9.04 -10.72 7.11
N GLY A 197 8.53 -11.75 6.47
CA GLY A 197 8.97 -12.26 5.18
C GLY A 197 9.98 -13.41 5.31
N ASP A 198 9.98 -14.29 4.32
CA ASP A 198 10.90 -15.41 4.25
C ASP A 198 12.32 -14.94 3.94
N PRO A 199 13.36 -15.66 4.41
CA PRO A 199 14.73 -15.33 4.05
C PRO A 199 14.97 -15.52 2.55
N ILE A 200 15.88 -14.73 1.99
CA ILE A 200 16.30 -14.85 0.60
C ILE A 200 16.94 -16.22 0.38
N PRO A 201 16.56 -16.97 -0.68
CA PRO A 201 17.14 -18.26 -1.01
C PRO A 201 18.67 -18.18 -1.15
N SER A 202 19.38 -19.20 -0.66
CA SER A 202 20.85 -19.23 -0.66
C SER A 202 21.47 -19.02 -2.04
N MET A 203 20.82 -19.54 -3.08
CA MET A 203 21.29 -19.48 -4.48
C MET A 203 21.39 -18.03 -5.02
N VAL A 204 20.59 -17.11 -4.51
CA VAL A 204 20.56 -15.71 -5.01
C VAL A 204 21.12 -14.70 -4.00
N ARG A 205 21.61 -15.13 -2.83
CA ARG A 205 22.14 -14.22 -1.78
C ARG A 205 23.38 -13.44 -2.20
N THR A 206 24.08 -13.87 -3.24
CA THR A 206 25.23 -13.15 -3.79
C THR A 206 24.81 -11.87 -4.53
N THR A 207 23.65 -11.89 -5.17
CA THR A 207 23.14 -10.80 -6.01
C THR A 207 22.01 -10.02 -5.35
N VAL A 208 21.25 -10.66 -4.46
CA VAL A 208 20.12 -10.03 -3.75
C VAL A 208 20.45 -9.88 -2.28
N LYS A 209 20.28 -8.67 -1.75
CA LYS A 209 20.43 -8.38 -0.32
C LYS A 209 19.08 -8.07 0.30
N SER A 210 18.81 -8.68 1.45
CA SER A 210 17.63 -8.32 2.24
C SER A 210 17.86 -6.99 2.96
N VAL A 211 16.79 -6.24 3.15
CA VAL A 211 16.80 -4.93 3.82
C VAL A 211 16.51 -5.11 5.31
N PHE A 212 15.40 -5.74 5.67
CA PHE A 212 14.97 -5.98 7.05
C PHE A 212 15.25 -4.82 8.01
N ASN A 213 14.82 -3.60 7.66
CA ASN A 213 14.94 -2.42 8.55
C ASN A 213 14.20 -2.64 9.89
N PHE A 214 13.17 -3.47 9.87
CA PHE A 214 12.29 -3.79 11.00
C PHE A 214 11.75 -5.21 10.82
N ASP A 215 11.17 -5.77 11.87
CA ASP A 215 10.37 -6.99 11.82
C ASP A 215 8.88 -6.65 11.67
N SER A 216 8.01 -7.67 11.70
CA SER A 216 6.57 -7.47 11.57
C SER A 216 5.97 -6.60 12.68
N VAL A 217 6.53 -6.60 13.89
CA VAL A 217 6.04 -5.74 14.99
C VAL A 217 6.39 -4.28 14.72
N GLY A 218 7.62 -4.02 14.27
CA GLY A 218 8.04 -2.66 13.87
C GLY A 218 7.22 -2.12 12.69
N LEU A 219 6.87 -2.97 11.71
CA LEU A 219 5.99 -2.55 10.62
C LEU A 219 4.55 -2.28 11.09
N MET A 220 4.03 -3.07 12.04
CA MET A 220 2.73 -2.81 12.65
C MET A 220 2.73 -1.48 13.41
N GLN A 221 3.84 -1.10 14.05
CA GLN A 221 4.01 0.19 14.70
C GLN A 221 3.95 1.36 13.70
N ILE A 222 4.62 1.21 12.55
CA ILE A 222 4.53 2.18 11.45
C ILE A 222 3.08 2.34 10.98
N LEU A 223 2.33 1.25 10.86
CA LEU A 223 0.90 1.31 10.50
C LEU A 223 0.04 1.96 11.58
N ALA A 224 0.34 1.72 12.86
CA ALA A 224 -0.35 2.39 13.97
C ALA A 224 -0.13 3.90 13.91
N ASP A 225 1.11 4.36 13.75
CA ASP A 225 1.44 5.79 13.58
C ASP A 225 0.70 6.39 12.38
N MET A 226 0.68 5.69 11.23
CA MET A 226 -0.02 6.15 10.03
C MET A 226 -1.54 6.19 10.22
N ASN A 227 -2.12 5.29 11.00
CA ASN A 227 -3.54 5.30 11.35
C ASN A 227 -3.91 6.53 12.22
N GLU A 228 -3.00 6.96 13.10
CA GLU A 228 -3.21 8.17 13.90
C GLU A 228 -3.05 9.47 13.09
N GLU A 229 -2.22 9.45 12.05
CA GLU A 229 -1.87 10.62 11.26
C GLU A 229 -2.58 10.62 9.90
N GLN A 230 -2.01 9.91 8.92
CA GLN A 230 -2.43 9.99 7.51
C GLN A 230 -3.76 9.27 7.24
N PHE A 231 -4.06 8.20 7.98
CA PHE A 231 -5.24 7.35 7.79
C PHE A 231 -6.34 7.59 8.85
N ALA A 232 -6.26 8.68 9.60
CA ALA A 232 -7.14 8.93 10.75
C ALA A 232 -8.66 8.95 10.38
N GLN A 233 -9.00 9.28 9.15
CA GLN A 233 -10.40 9.31 8.68
C GLN A 233 -10.97 7.91 8.42
N ALA A 234 -10.15 6.99 7.95
CA ALA A 234 -10.50 5.60 7.66
C ALA A 234 -9.30 4.69 7.96
N PRO A 235 -9.05 4.38 9.23
CA PRO A 235 -7.89 3.60 9.63
C PRO A 235 -7.83 2.24 8.93
N VAL A 236 -6.64 1.85 8.50
CA VAL A 236 -6.43 0.53 7.90
C VAL A 236 -6.45 -0.56 8.97
N SER A 237 -7.02 -1.70 8.61
CA SER A 237 -7.01 -2.91 9.43
C SER A 237 -5.81 -3.78 9.03
N TYR A 238 -5.06 -4.25 10.00
CA TYR A 238 -3.95 -5.15 9.72
C TYR A 238 -3.86 -6.29 10.73
N GLY A 239 -3.37 -7.41 10.22
CA GLY A 239 -3.18 -8.62 11.00
C GLY A 239 -1.78 -9.17 10.89
N GLY A 240 -1.52 -10.26 11.59
CA GLY A 240 -0.24 -10.95 11.59
C GLY A 240 -0.35 -12.44 11.37
N ALA A 241 0.78 -13.09 11.07
CA ALA A 241 0.84 -14.54 11.00
C ALA A 241 1.08 -15.17 12.39
N ILE A 242 0.48 -16.34 12.61
CA ILE A 242 0.72 -17.27 13.72
C ILE A 242 1.44 -18.49 13.20
N ASN A 243 2.50 -18.89 13.87
CA ASN A 243 3.18 -20.16 13.62
C ASN A 243 2.92 -21.12 14.81
N GLN A 244 1.78 -21.79 14.78
CA GLN A 244 1.40 -22.77 15.79
C GLN A 244 2.34 -24.00 15.81
N GLY A 245 3.11 -24.24 14.76
CA GLY A 245 4.13 -25.30 14.68
C GLY A 245 5.42 -25.00 15.44
N ARG A 246 5.58 -23.79 15.99
CA ARG A 246 6.78 -23.42 16.74
C ARG A 246 7.02 -24.34 17.93
N ARG A 247 8.26 -24.77 18.16
CA ARG A 247 8.62 -25.71 19.22
C ARG A 247 8.12 -25.24 20.61
N ASN A 248 8.29 -23.96 20.94
CA ASN A 248 7.81 -23.39 22.18
C ASN A 248 6.57 -22.52 21.90
N LEU A 249 5.39 -22.98 22.33
CA LEU A 249 4.11 -22.31 22.11
C LEU A 249 4.00 -21.02 22.92
N GLU A 250 4.58 -20.94 24.13
CA GLU A 250 4.55 -19.75 24.97
C GLU A 250 5.24 -18.55 24.28
N VAL A 251 6.31 -18.84 23.55
CA VAL A 251 6.99 -17.81 22.73
C VAL A 251 6.08 -17.30 21.63
N GLU A 252 5.28 -18.18 21.01
CA GLU A 252 4.35 -17.76 19.96
C GLU A 252 3.18 -16.95 20.54
N ILE A 253 2.62 -17.38 21.67
CA ILE A 253 1.60 -16.62 22.42
C ILE A 253 2.11 -15.22 22.79
N GLY A 254 3.35 -15.13 23.31
CA GLY A 254 3.98 -13.85 23.60
C GLY A 254 4.15 -12.97 22.36
N ARG A 255 4.42 -13.56 21.18
CA ARG A 255 4.51 -12.83 19.91
C ARG A 255 3.14 -12.32 19.44
N VAL A 256 2.10 -13.13 19.58
CA VAL A 256 0.73 -12.69 19.25
C VAL A 256 0.35 -11.49 20.13
N LYS A 257 0.60 -11.56 21.45
CA LYS A 257 0.34 -10.45 22.38
C LYS A 257 1.10 -9.18 21.98
N LYS A 258 2.39 -9.29 21.59
CA LYS A 258 3.17 -8.15 21.11
C LYS A 258 2.60 -7.53 19.84
N LYS A 259 2.16 -8.34 18.88
CA LYS A 259 1.52 -7.87 17.64
C LYS A 259 0.18 -7.19 17.93
N MET A 260 -0.62 -7.74 18.85
CA MET A 260 -1.87 -7.10 19.30
C MET A 260 -1.59 -5.73 19.94
N ALA A 261 -0.60 -5.65 20.81
CA ALA A 261 -0.16 -4.38 21.41
C ALA A 261 0.33 -3.35 20.36
N ALA A 262 0.84 -3.82 19.22
CA ALA A 262 1.20 -3.00 18.08
C ALA A 262 0.04 -2.76 17.10
N GLY A 263 -1.22 -3.02 17.51
CA GLY A 263 -2.42 -2.70 16.76
C GLY A 263 -2.96 -3.79 15.83
N ALA A 264 -2.36 -5.00 15.80
CA ALA A 264 -2.91 -6.09 14.99
C ALA A 264 -4.29 -6.55 15.50
N THR A 265 -5.26 -6.61 14.59
CA THR A 265 -6.67 -6.89 14.92
C THR A 265 -7.11 -8.31 14.57
N PHE A 266 -6.35 -9.01 13.74
CA PHE A 266 -6.61 -10.40 13.35
C PHE A 266 -5.31 -11.15 13.05
N PHE A 267 -5.42 -12.48 12.93
CA PHE A 267 -4.25 -13.33 12.67
C PHE A 267 -4.61 -14.47 11.70
N LEU A 268 -3.65 -14.83 10.84
CA LEU A 268 -3.72 -16.01 9.97
C LEU A 268 -2.75 -17.07 10.50
N THR A 269 -3.20 -18.31 10.59
CA THR A 269 -2.34 -19.44 11.01
C THR A 269 -1.57 -20.03 9.83
N GLN A 270 -0.50 -20.78 10.12
CA GLN A 270 0.00 -21.76 9.16
C GLN A 270 -1.07 -22.83 8.91
N PRO A 271 -1.00 -23.62 7.80
CA PRO A 271 -1.96 -24.68 7.55
C PRO A 271 -2.13 -25.65 8.73
N ILE A 272 -3.38 -25.92 9.10
CA ILE A 272 -3.71 -26.83 10.18
C ILE A 272 -3.99 -28.19 9.56
N SER A 273 -3.10 -29.17 9.79
CA SER A 273 -3.19 -30.51 9.23
C SER A 273 -3.40 -31.61 10.28
N THR A 274 -3.25 -31.29 11.57
CA THR A 274 -3.36 -32.26 12.66
C THR A 274 -4.23 -31.74 13.80
N LYS A 275 -4.77 -32.65 14.61
CA LYS A 275 -5.50 -32.30 15.81
C LYS A 275 -4.64 -31.51 16.80
N GLU A 276 -3.38 -31.90 16.98
CA GLU A 276 -2.42 -31.19 17.82
C GLU A 276 -2.28 -29.73 17.36
N SER A 277 -2.09 -29.50 16.06
CA SER A 277 -2.01 -28.15 15.48
C SER A 277 -3.29 -27.35 15.78
N ALA A 278 -4.47 -27.95 15.68
CA ALA A 278 -5.73 -27.31 16.00
C ALA A 278 -5.87 -26.97 17.51
N ASP A 279 -5.44 -27.89 18.39
CA ASP A 279 -5.47 -27.67 19.84
C ASP A 279 -4.52 -26.55 20.26
N ARG A 280 -3.34 -26.44 19.61
CA ARG A 280 -2.40 -25.33 19.82
C ARG A 280 -2.99 -23.99 19.39
N VAL A 281 -3.68 -23.92 18.26
CA VAL A 281 -4.39 -22.70 17.81
C VAL A 281 -5.51 -22.32 18.79
N ARG A 282 -6.27 -23.29 19.27
CA ARG A 282 -7.30 -23.08 20.30
C ARG A 282 -6.70 -22.45 21.56
N ARG A 283 -5.60 -23.00 22.07
CA ARG A 283 -4.90 -22.47 23.23
C ARG A 283 -4.41 -21.02 22.99
N ILE A 284 -3.81 -20.74 21.83
CA ILE A 284 -3.42 -19.36 21.48
C ILE A 284 -4.64 -18.43 21.56
N LYS A 285 -5.78 -18.83 21.00
CA LYS A 285 -7.01 -18.04 21.04
C LYS A 285 -7.52 -17.79 22.46
N GLU A 286 -7.54 -18.84 23.30
CA GLU A 286 -8.00 -18.75 24.68
C GLU A 286 -7.13 -17.82 25.53
N GLU A 287 -5.79 -17.86 25.33
CA GLU A 287 -4.85 -17.05 26.11
C GLU A 287 -4.69 -15.62 25.61
N THR A 288 -5.07 -15.32 24.37
CA THR A 288 -4.88 -14.00 23.77
C THR A 288 -6.18 -13.26 23.44
N GLY A 289 -7.29 -13.98 23.30
CA GLY A 289 -8.54 -13.42 22.77
C GLY A 289 -8.47 -13.05 21.27
N ALA A 290 -7.40 -13.43 20.56
CA ALA A 290 -7.17 -13.03 19.19
C ALA A 290 -8.26 -13.52 18.23
N ARG A 291 -8.62 -12.70 17.23
CA ARG A 291 -9.41 -13.11 16.07
C ARG A 291 -8.51 -13.88 15.12
N ILE A 292 -8.82 -15.15 14.85
CA ILE A 292 -7.96 -16.06 14.10
C ILE A 292 -8.68 -16.62 12.87
N LEU A 293 -8.07 -16.45 11.71
CA LEU A 293 -8.40 -17.18 10.48
C LEU A 293 -7.52 -18.42 10.40
N CYS A 294 -8.15 -19.57 10.38
CA CYS A 294 -7.46 -20.87 10.34
C CYS A 294 -7.06 -21.22 8.92
N GLY A 295 -5.77 -21.38 8.68
CA GLY A 295 -5.23 -21.82 7.40
C GLY A 295 -5.61 -23.28 7.11
N ILE A 296 -6.20 -23.52 5.95
CA ILE A 296 -6.52 -24.86 5.44
C ILE A 296 -5.87 -24.97 4.07
N MET A 297 -5.09 -26.02 3.85
CA MET A 297 -4.52 -26.33 2.57
C MET A 297 -5.09 -27.65 2.06
N PRO A 298 -5.88 -27.63 0.98
CA PRO A 298 -6.45 -28.86 0.43
C PRO A 298 -5.33 -29.76 -0.13
N PHE A 299 -5.41 -31.04 0.17
CA PHE A 299 -4.50 -32.04 -0.41
C PHE A 299 -4.98 -32.37 -1.82
N VAL A 300 -4.19 -32.01 -2.82
CA VAL A 300 -4.52 -32.24 -4.24
C VAL A 300 -3.85 -33.51 -4.81
N SER A 301 -2.97 -34.16 -4.06
CA SER A 301 -2.35 -35.43 -4.43
C SER A 301 -1.95 -36.26 -3.19
N LEU A 302 -1.85 -37.59 -3.35
CA LEU A 302 -1.37 -38.50 -2.30
C LEU A 302 0.15 -38.39 -2.03
N LYS A 303 0.88 -37.58 -2.80
CA LYS A 303 2.32 -37.38 -2.67
C LYS A 303 2.70 -36.11 -1.89
N ASN A 304 1.73 -35.36 -1.44
CA ASN A 304 1.95 -34.14 -0.66
C ASN A 304 1.61 -34.37 0.81
#